data_9780183e6967a9ee4c1e1e8e8f0da50f
#
_entry.id   9780183e6967a9ee4c1e1e8e8f0da50f
#
_cell.length_a   1.000
_cell.length_b   1.000
_cell.length_c   1.000
_cell.angle_alpha   90.00
_cell.angle_beta   90.00
_cell.angle_gamma   90.00
#
_symmetry.space_group_name_H-M   'P 1'
#
loop_
_entity.id
_entity.type
_entity.pdbx_description
1 polymer ?
#
loop_
_entity_poly.entity_id
_entity_poly.type
_entity_poly.pdbx_seq_one_letter_code
_entity_poly.pdbx_strand_id
1 'polypeptide(L)'
;ILIGLVGSEMCIRDRVISDNESKAIGKISDIDISCWSNKNIWEQQYVSSYIKKRLSYFFSEIEELGPTTVSAGNVVHLRSDFFAEVDSIARISPGDIVRQLHPTPAVCGVPAGESYSLINSKEHNDRRYYSGFCGVVDTDGDSHLFVTLRCMEIFSDCYKLYAGGGILAESNMEEEWRETELKMKTMMDCI
;
A
#
# COMPACT_ATOMS: atom_id res chain seq x y z
N ILE A 1 19.24 -10.63 3.93
CA ILE A 1 18.37 -9.43 3.99
C ILE A 1 16.95 -9.90 3.90
N LEU A 2 16.22 -9.76 4.99
CA LEU A 2 14.79 -10.04 5.02
C LEU A 2 14.10 -8.80 4.45
N ILE A 3 13.58 -8.87 3.23
CA ILE A 3 12.80 -7.79 2.65
C ILE A 3 11.37 -8.01 3.06
N GLY A 4 11.03 -7.52 4.24
CA GLY A 4 9.64 -7.42 4.66
C GLY A 4 9.02 -6.18 4.04
N LEU A 5 8.26 -6.33 2.97
CA LEU A 5 7.31 -5.30 2.56
C LEU A 5 6.16 -5.32 3.57
N VAL A 6 6.34 -4.63 4.69
CA VAL A 6 5.30 -4.52 5.73
C VAL A 6 4.21 -3.59 5.23
N GLY A 7 3.08 -4.18 4.95
CA GLY A 7 2.07 -3.57 4.16
C GLY A 7 1.04 -2.70 4.83
N SER A 8 1.36 -1.55 5.39
CA SER A 8 0.38 -0.46 5.36
C SER A 8 0.16 0.07 3.93
N GLU A 9 0.93 -0.43 2.99
CA GLU A 9 1.12 0.09 1.65
C GLU A 9 0.28 -0.61 0.60
N MET A 10 -0.22 -1.79 0.92
CA MET A 10 -1.13 -2.51 0.05
C MET A 10 -2.58 -2.41 0.51
N CYS A 11 -2.91 -1.31 1.21
CA CYS A 11 -4.28 -0.98 1.52
C CYS A 11 -5.02 -0.57 0.27
N ILE A 12 -5.50 -1.55 -0.44
CA ILE A 12 -6.32 -1.34 -1.62
C ILE A 12 -7.70 -0.87 -1.19
N ARG A 13 -8.16 -1.28 -0.03
CA ARG A 13 -9.37 -0.74 0.58
C ARG A 13 -9.34 -0.88 2.10
N ASP A 14 -9.38 0.25 2.79
CA ASP A 14 -9.56 0.29 4.22
C ASP A 14 -11.04 0.09 4.57
N ARG A 15 -11.34 -0.91 5.37
CA ARG A 15 -12.66 -1.04 5.98
C ARG A 15 -12.65 -0.36 7.34
N VAL A 16 -13.45 0.69 7.49
CA VAL A 16 -13.68 1.30 8.80
C VAL A 16 -14.50 0.35 9.66
N ILE A 17 -13.96 0.02 10.82
CA ILE A 17 -14.68 -0.78 11.82
C ILE A 17 -15.51 0.19 12.64
N SER A 18 -16.83 -0.02 12.69
CA SER A 18 -17.69 0.75 13.60
C SER A 18 -17.40 0.38 15.07
N ASP A 19 -17.65 1.33 16.00
CA ASP A 19 -17.45 1.10 17.42
C ASP A 19 -18.22 -0.14 17.96
N ASN A 20 -19.34 -0.48 17.32
CA ASN A 20 -20.13 -1.66 17.66
C ASN A 20 -19.48 -2.96 17.17
N GLU A 21 -18.85 -2.95 15.99
CA GLU A 21 -18.10 -4.10 15.47
C GLU A 21 -16.81 -4.31 16.26
N SER A 22 -16.11 -3.24 16.67
CA SER A 22 -14.90 -3.31 17.49
C SER A 22 -15.12 -4.00 18.83
N LYS A 23 -16.32 -3.87 19.41
CA LYS A 23 -16.70 -4.53 20.66
C LYS A 23 -17.13 -5.98 20.49
N ALA A 24 -17.58 -6.37 19.30
CA ALA A 24 -18.04 -7.72 18.96
C ALA A 24 -16.90 -8.63 18.47
N ILE A 25 -15.81 -8.06 17.94
CA ILE A 25 -14.67 -8.79 17.39
C ILE A 25 -13.58 -8.85 18.47
N GLY A 26 -13.31 -10.02 19.01
CA GLY A 26 -12.37 -10.21 20.14
C GLY A 26 -10.93 -9.80 19.85
N LYS A 27 -10.36 -10.21 18.72
CA LYS A 27 -9.09 -9.72 18.15
C LYS A 27 -9.29 -9.48 16.67
N ILE A 28 -8.75 -8.39 16.18
CA ILE A 28 -8.84 -8.00 14.74
C ILE A 28 -8.17 -9.05 13.83
N SER A 29 -7.15 -9.77 14.35
CA SER A 29 -6.54 -10.93 13.70
C SER A 29 -7.50 -12.08 13.40
N ASP A 30 -8.68 -12.09 14.01
CA ASP A 30 -9.67 -13.16 13.88
C ASP A 30 -10.72 -12.89 12.79
N ILE A 31 -10.59 -11.76 12.06
CA ILE A 31 -11.44 -11.47 10.90
C ILE A 31 -11.00 -12.38 9.75
N ASP A 32 -11.83 -13.37 9.48
CA ASP A 32 -11.62 -14.31 8.39
C ASP A 32 -11.64 -13.56 7.03
N ILE A 33 -10.83 -14.04 6.10
CA ILE A 33 -10.76 -13.50 4.74
C ILE A 33 -12.12 -13.58 4.03
N SER A 34 -12.99 -14.51 4.40
CA SER A 34 -14.34 -14.63 3.87
C SER A 34 -15.25 -13.44 4.16
N CYS A 35 -14.89 -12.60 5.14
CA CYS A 35 -15.59 -11.35 5.44
C CYS A 35 -15.30 -10.22 4.44
N TRP A 36 -14.31 -10.41 3.58
CA TRP A 36 -13.94 -9.43 2.56
C TRP A 36 -14.73 -9.63 1.27
N SER A 37 -15.02 -8.53 0.58
CA SER A 37 -15.65 -8.61 -0.73
C SER A 37 -14.71 -9.25 -1.76
N ASN A 38 -15.29 -9.93 -2.76
CA ASN A 38 -14.49 -10.47 -3.87
C ASN A 38 -13.66 -9.40 -4.56
N LYS A 39 -14.18 -8.17 -4.66
CA LYS A 39 -13.47 -7.02 -5.19
C LYS A 39 -12.15 -6.78 -4.45
N ASN A 40 -12.20 -6.69 -3.11
CA ASN A 40 -11.02 -6.44 -2.29
C ASN A 40 -9.98 -7.57 -2.41
N ILE A 41 -10.45 -8.81 -2.46
CA ILE A 41 -9.57 -9.98 -2.64
C ILE A 41 -8.88 -9.94 -4.01
N TRP A 42 -9.61 -9.62 -5.07
CA TRP A 42 -9.03 -9.50 -6.42
C TRP A 42 -8.02 -8.35 -6.52
N GLU A 43 -8.33 -7.19 -5.97
CA GLU A 43 -7.41 -6.06 -5.92
C GLU A 43 -6.10 -6.46 -5.23
N GLN A 44 -6.18 -7.15 -4.09
CA GLN A 44 -5.01 -7.68 -3.39
C GLN A 44 -4.23 -8.68 -4.26
N GLN A 45 -4.91 -9.58 -4.95
CA GLN A 45 -4.27 -10.55 -5.84
C GLN A 45 -3.55 -9.90 -7.02
N TYR A 46 -4.10 -8.82 -7.58
CA TYR A 46 -3.42 -8.05 -8.64
C TYR A 46 -2.09 -7.49 -8.15
N VAL A 47 -2.09 -6.87 -6.96
CA VAL A 47 -0.88 -6.29 -6.39
C VAL A 47 0.12 -7.38 -6.03
N SER A 48 -0.32 -8.47 -5.40
CA SER A 48 0.53 -9.62 -5.07
C SER A 48 1.20 -10.20 -6.31
N SER A 49 0.43 -10.44 -7.36
CA SER A 49 0.94 -10.98 -8.63
C SER A 49 1.96 -10.04 -9.27
N TYR A 50 1.71 -8.73 -9.22
CA TYR A 50 2.65 -7.73 -9.72
C TYR A 50 3.97 -7.77 -8.95
N ILE A 51 3.90 -7.73 -7.62
CA ILE A 51 5.09 -7.73 -6.76
C ILE A 51 5.91 -8.99 -6.99
N LYS A 52 5.29 -10.15 -6.97
CA LYS A 52 5.95 -11.45 -7.21
C LYS A 52 6.64 -11.48 -8.57
N LYS A 53 5.96 -11.01 -9.62
CA LYS A 53 6.53 -10.91 -10.96
C LYS A 53 7.74 -9.95 -11.00
N ARG A 54 7.70 -8.83 -10.28
CA ARG A 54 8.80 -7.87 -10.23
C ARG A 54 9.99 -8.39 -9.43
N LEU A 55 9.73 -9.03 -8.31
CA LEU A 55 10.78 -9.64 -7.49
C LEU A 55 11.45 -10.81 -8.19
N SER A 56 10.74 -11.56 -9.05
CA SER A 56 11.33 -12.68 -9.82
C SER A 56 12.42 -12.27 -10.81
N TYR A 57 12.61 -10.97 -11.07
CA TYR A 57 13.79 -10.49 -11.80
C TYR A 57 15.10 -10.62 -11.01
N PHE A 58 15.00 -10.63 -9.68
CA PHE A 58 16.15 -10.68 -8.79
C PHE A 58 16.28 -12.02 -8.06
N PHE A 59 15.14 -12.66 -7.77
CA PHE A 59 15.09 -13.83 -6.90
C PHE A 59 14.42 -14.99 -7.61
N SER A 60 15.06 -16.16 -7.54
CA SER A 60 14.52 -17.40 -8.11
C SER A 60 13.40 -18.01 -7.28
N GLU A 61 13.50 -17.82 -5.95
CA GLU A 61 12.53 -18.32 -4.98
C GLU A 61 11.96 -17.15 -4.19
N ILE A 62 10.62 -17.09 -4.14
CA ILE A 62 9.88 -16.05 -3.43
C ILE A 62 8.76 -16.76 -2.68
N GLU A 63 8.83 -16.71 -1.36
CA GLU A 63 7.76 -17.16 -0.50
C GLU A 63 6.74 -16.04 -0.31
N GLU A 64 5.46 -16.36 -0.40
CA GLU A 64 4.35 -15.44 -0.16
C GLU A 64 3.51 -15.97 0.98
N LEU A 65 3.36 -15.18 2.04
CA LEU A 65 2.47 -15.44 3.16
C LEU A 65 1.28 -14.48 3.13
N GLY A 66 0.10 -15.01 3.30
CA GLY A 66 -1.14 -14.25 3.27
C GLY A 66 -2.01 -14.55 2.03
N PRO A 67 -3.02 -13.73 1.72
CA PRO A 67 -3.38 -12.52 2.47
C PRO A 67 -3.98 -12.79 3.85
N THR A 68 -3.64 -11.93 4.82
CA THR A 68 -4.20 -11.93 6.17
C THR A 68 -4.84 -10.59 6.49
N THR A 69 -5.83 -10.58 7.37
CA THR A 69 -6.42 -9.33 7.85
C THR A 69 -5.55 -8.72 8.94
N VAL A 70 -5.17 -7.47 8.78
CA VAL A 70 -4.41 -6.71 9.78
C VAL A 70 -5.08 -5.37 10.06
N SER A 71 -4.85 -4.82 11.26
CA SER A 71 -5.33 -3.49 11.62
C SER A 71 -4.25 -2.44 11.50
N ALA A 72 -4.65 -1.24 11.11
CA ALA A 72 -3.83 -0.05 11.17
C ALA A 72 -4.68 1.11 11.72
N GLY A 73 -4.58 1.35 13.03
CA GLY A 73 -5.47 2.28 13.72
C GLY A 73 -6.92 1.81 13.67
N ASN A 74 -7.81 2.66 13.17
CA ASN A 74 -9.26 2.41 13.06
C ASN A 74 -9.69 1.72 11.77
N VAL A 75 -8.73 1.24 10.96
CA VAL A 75 -9.01 0.58 9.70
C VAL A 75 -8.40 -0.81 9.65
N VAL A 76 -9.00 -1.69 8.88
CA VAL A 76 -8.48 -3.03 8.58
C VAL A 76 -8.17 -3.16 7.09
N HIS A 77 -7.16 -3.95 6.78
CA HIS A 77 -6.76 -4.21 5.40
C HIS A 77 -6.20 -5.61 5.23
N LEU A 78 -6.15 -6.06 3.99
CA LEU A 78 -5.47 -7.30 3.61
C LEU A 78 -3.97 -7.04 3.47
N ARG A 79 -3.18 -7.98 3.99
CA ARG A 79 -1.71 -7.95 3.95
C ARG A 79 -1.17 -9.25 3.37
N SER A 80 -0.26 -9.14 2.41
CA SER A 80 0.61 -10.24 1.96
C SER A 80 2.06 -9.86 2.21
N ASP A 81 2.83 -10.80 2.73
CA ASP A 81 4.27 -10.65 2.97
C ASP A 81 5.03 -11.51 1.97
N PHE A 82 6.11 -10.96 1.42
CA PHE A 82 6.99 -11.63 0.48
C PHE A 82 8.37 -11.77 1.07
N PHE A 83 8.92 -12.97 1.02
CA PHE A 83 10.25 -13.27 1.52
C PHE A 83 11.09 -13.84 0.37
N ALA A 84 12.31 -13.34 0.26
CA ALA A 84 13.27 -13.83 -0.69
C ALA A 84 14.67 -13.76 -0.07
N GLU A 85 15.46 -14.79 -0.31
CA GLU A 85 16.87 -14.80 0.10
C GLU A 85 17.74 -14.17 -0.97
N VAL A 86 18.62 -13.27 -0.54
CA VAL A 86 19.63 -12.69 -1.43
C VAL A 86 20.83 -13.61 -1.46
N ASP A 87 21.16 -14.14 -2.63
CA ASP A 87 22.42 -14.84 -2.82
C ASP A 87 23.58 -13.88 -2.52
N SER A 88 24.54 -14.34 -1.72
CA SER A 88 25.73 -13.57 -1.31
C SER A 88 26.56 -13.05 -2.49
N ILE A 89 26.37 -13.61 -3.68
CA ILE A 89 27.05 -13.22 -4.92
C ILE A 89 26.29 -12.10 -5.65
N ALA A 90 24.99 -12.01 -5.45
CA ALA A 90 24.15 -11.00 -6.11
C ALA A 90 24.31 -9.63 -5.41
N ARG A 91 24.88 -8.67 -6.11
CA ARG A 91 25.00 -7.28 -5.62
C ARG A 91 23.70 -6.51 -5.87
N ILE A 92 22.61 -6.94 -5.21
CA ILE A 92 21.31 -6.27 -5.28
C ILE A 92 21.23 -5.25 -4.16
N SER A 93 21.08 -3.98 -4.51
CA SER A 93 20.88 -2.94 -3.51
C SER A 93 19.39 -2.76 -3.18
N PRO A 94 19.04 -2.23 -1.99
CA PRO A 94 17.66 -1.84 -1.67
C PRO A 94 17.07 -0.88 -2.73
N GLY A 95 17.90 0.00 -3.30
CA GLY A 95 17.50 0.92 -4.36
C GLY A 95 17.09 0.23 -5.66
N ASP A 96 17.74 -0.89 -6.01
CA ASP A 96 17.38 -1.67 -7.21
C ASP A 96 16.00 -2.31 -7.04
N ILE A 97 15.71 -2.84 -5.84
CA ILE A 97 14.43 -3.44 -5.50
C ILE A 97 13.32 -2.39 -5.56
N VAL A 98 13.52 -1.24 -4.93
CA VAL A 98 12.54 -0.14 -4.96
C VAL A 98 12.30 0.32 -6.39
N ARG A 99 13.33 0.51 -7.20
CA ARG A 99 13.19 0.92 -8.61
C ARG A 99 12.39 -0.10 -9.42
N GLN A 100 12.51 -1.38 -9.10
CA GLN A 100 11.78 -2.43 -9.78
C GLN A 100 10.31 -2.51 -9.35
N LEU A 101 10.02 -2.25 -8.07
CA LEU A 101 8.68 -2.33 -7.51
C LEU A 101 7.87 -1.06 -7.72
N HIS A 102 8.51 0.11 -7.65
CA HIS A 102 7.82 1.40 -7.68
C HIS A 102 7.61 1.91 -9.12
N PRO A 103 6.44 2.51 -9.43
CA PRO A 103 5.24 2.55 -8.60
C PRO A 103 4.47 1.22 -8.62
N THR A 104 3.96 0.82 -7.45
CA THR A 104 3.11 -0.37 -7.38
C THR A 104 1.72 -0.10 -7.95
N PRO A 105 0.94 -1.13 -8.33
CA PRO A 105 -0.43 -0.95 -8.78
C PRO A 105 -1.33 -0.22 -7.79
N ALA A 106 -1.04 -0.35 -6.49
CA ALA A 106 -1.80 0.33 -5.43
C ALA A 106 -1.75 1.86 -5.52
N VAL A 107 -0.70 2.44 -6.12
CA VAL A 107 -0.53 3.90 -6.25
C VAL A 107 -0.55 4.39 -7.70
N CYS A 108 -0.41 3.49 -8.65
CA CYS A 108 -0.34 3.84 -10.07
C CYS A 108 -1.42 3.15 -10.92
N GLY A 109 -1.86 1.94 -10.52
CA GLY A 109 -2.80 1.13 -11.31
C GLY A 109 -2.11 0.19 -12.31
N VAL A 110 -2.94 -0.52 -13.09
CA VAL A 110 -2.54 -1.53 -14.07
C VAL A 110 -3.32 -1.31 -15.37
N PRO A 111 -2.69 -1.32 -16.56
CA PRO A 111 -1.25 -1.43 -16.83
C PRO A 111 -0.47 -0.18 -16.42
N ALA A 112 0.72 -0.34 -15.84
CA ALA A 112 1.44 0.75 -15.18
C ALA A 112 1.73 1.96 -16.10
N GLY A 113 2.14 1.73 -17.36
CA GLY A 113 2.49 2.81 -18.29
C GLY A 113 1.28 3.66 -18.70
N GLU A 114 0.15 3.01 -19.00
CA GLU A 114 -1.09 3.68 -19.39
C GLU A 114 -1.70 4.43 -18.21
N SER A 115 -1.74 3.76 -17.05
CA SER A 115 -2.25 4.34 -15.81
C SER A 115 -1.41 5.55 -15.37
N TYR A 116 -0.09 5.47 -15.45
CA TYR A 116 0.80 6.59 -15.15
C TYR A 116 0.53 7.80 -16.08
N SER A 117 0.38 7.54 -17.37
CA SER A 117 0.05 8.59 -18.34
C SER A 117 -1.32 9.22 -18.08
N LEU A 118 -2.31 8.40 -17.73
CA LEU A 118 -3.65 8.84 -17.37
C LEU A 118 -3.63 9.72 -16.12
N ILE A 119 -2.99 9.27 -15.05
CA ILE A 119 -2.85 10.02 -13.80
C ILE A 119 -2.22 11.38 -14.08
N ASN A 120 -1.09 11.43 -14.77
CA ASN A 120 -0.41 12.68 -15.09
C ASN A 120 -1.26 13.63 -15.94
N SER A 121 -2.17 13.11 -16.77
CA SER A 121 -3.03 13.92 -17.61
C SER A 121 -4.28 14.43 -16.88
N LYS A 122 -4.72 13.75 -15.82
CA LYS A 122 -5.99 14.03 -15.13
C LYS A 122 -5.83 14.70 -13.77
N GLU A 123 -4.76 14.39 -13.06
CA GLU A 123 -4.48 15.05 -11.78
C GLU A 123 -3.90 16.45 -12.04
N HIS A 124 -4.55 17.46 -11.47
CA HIS A 124 -4.11 18.85 -11.55
C HIS A 124 -3.19 19.23 -10.39
N ASN A 125 -3.11 18.38 -9.37
CA ASN A 125 -2.26 18.58 -8.21
C ASN A 125 -0.96 17.79 -8.35
N ASP A 126 0.15 18.44 -8.03
CA ASP A 126 1.43 17.76 -7.88
C ASP A 126 1.38 16.86 -6.64
N ARG A 127 1.66 15.57 -6.82
CA ARG A 127 1.71 14.58 -5.74
C ARG A 127 2.90 14.78 -4.81
N ARG A 128 3.95 15.44 -5.28
CA ARG A 128 5.20 15.68 -4.53
C ARG A 128 5.74 14.39 -3.91
N TYR A 129 5.69 14.28 -2.57
CA TYR A 129 6.12 13.08 -1.85
C TYR A 129 5.04 11.99 -1.75
N TYR A 130 3.77 12.34 -1.99
CA TYR A 130 2.67 11.38 -1.98
C TYR A 130 2.84 10.33 -3.09
N SER A 131 2.60 9.07 -2.77
CA SER A 131 2.85 7.91 -3.65
C SER A 131 4.33 7.66 -3.99
N GLY A 132 5.26 8.40 -3.41
CA GLY A 132 6.68 8.11 -3.46
C GLY A 132 7.09 7.01 -2.47
N PHE A 133 8.33 7.02 -2.07
CA PHE A 133 8.82 6.15 -1.00
C PHE A 133 9.83 6.91 -0.13
N CYS A 134 9.89 6.55 1.13
CA CYS A 134 10.84 7.08 2.10
C CYS A 134 11.29 6.01 3.07
N GLY A 135 12.39 6.25 3.75
CA GLY A 135 12.89 5.35 4.77
C GLY A 135 14.38 5.45 5.01
N VAL A 136 14.89 4.52 5.77
CA VAL A 136 16.31 4.44 6.11
C VAL A 136 16.94 3.32 5.30
N VAL A 137 18.05 3.62 4.65
CA VAL A 137 18.90 2.63 3.98
C VAL A 137 20.20 2.55 4.76
N ASP A 138 20.44 1.39 5.34
CA ASP A 138 21.71 1.08 6.00
C ASP A 138 22.51 0.13 5.09
N THR A 139 23.76 0.46 4.85
CA THR A 139 24.66 -0.35 4.01
C THR A 139 25.21 -1.58 4.73
N ASP A 140 25.26 -1.54 6.06
CA ASP A 140 25.82 -2.57 6.92
C ASP A 140 24.80 -3.24 7.84
N GLY A 141 23.54 -2.83 7.75
CA GLY A 141 22.43 -3.28 8.58
C GLY A 141 21.09 -3.39 7.83
N ASP A 142 20.01 -3.27 8.59
CA ASP A 142 18.66 -3.41 8.08
C ASP A 142 18.18 -2.12 7.42
N SER A 143 17.65 -2.22 6.20
CA SER A 143 17.03 -1.11 5.48
C SER A 143 15.51 -1.19 5.57
N HIS A 144 14.87 -0.07 5.88
CA HIS A 144 13.41 0.04 6.01
C HIS A 144 12.90 1.12 5.06
N LEU A 145 12.16 0.71 4.04
CA LEU A 145 11.59 1.60 3.02
C LEU A 145 10.08 1.44 2.98
N PHE A 146 9.36 2.55 2.92
CA PHE A 146 7.91 2.62 2.94
C PHE A 146 7.40 3.45 1.78
N VAL A 147 6.27 3.07 1.19
CA VAL A 147 5.54 3.94 0.26
C VAL A 147 4.93 5.10 1.05
N THR A 148 5.05 6.30 0.56
CA THR A 148 4.54 7.50 1.24
C THR A 148 3.05 7.66 0.97
N LEU A 149 2.24 7.07 1.85
CA LEU A 149 0.79 7.23 1.88
C LEU A 149 0.36 8.01 3.13
N ARG A 150 -0.90 8.50 3.13
CA ARG A 150 -1.46 9.19 4.29
C ARG A 150 -0.47 10.20 4.88
N CYS A 151 -0.06 11.12 4.03
CA CYS A 151 0.91 12.15 4.39
C CYS A 151 0.29 13.53 4.28
N MET A 152 0.94 14.50 4.93
CA MET A 152 0.58 15.90 4.83
C MET A 152 1.82 16.78 4.69
N GLU A 153 1.65 17.92 4.08
CA GLU A 153 2.61 19.01 4.12
C GLU A 153 2.12 20.06 5.13
N ILE A 154 3.04 20.53 5.94
CA ILE A 154 2.79 21.54 6.97
C ILE A 154 3.36 22.85 6.47
N PHE A 155 2.50 23.85 6.28
CA PHE A 155 2.87 25.23 5.94
C PHE A 155 2.66 26.12 7.15
N SER A 156 3.07 27.37 7.04
CA SER A 156 2.94 28.35 8.13
C SER A 156 1.48 28.68 8.50
N ASP A 157 0.57 28.51 7.56
CA ASP A 157 -0.83 28.94 7.65
C ASP A 157 -1.84 27.85 7.29
N CYS A 158 -1.40 26.72 6.78
CA CYS A 158 -2.29 25.63 6.38
C CYS A 158 -1.59 24.26 6.39
N TYR A 159 -2.43 23.22 6.28
CA TYR A 159 -2.01 21.83 6.06
C TYR A 159 -2.54 21.37 4.72
N LYS A 160 -1.71 20.67 3.96
CA LYS A 160 -2.14 20.00 2.73
C LYS A 160 -2.07 18.49 2.93
N LEU A 161 -3.23 17.86 2.96
CA LEU A 161 -3.36 16.42 3.15
C LEU A 161 -3.45 15.72 1.80
N TYR A 162 -2.90 14.51 1.73
CA TYR A 162 -2.92 13.67 0.56
C TYR A 162 -3.60 12.34 0.85
N ALA A 163 -4.56 11.99 0.01
CA ALA A 163 -5.20 10.68 0.02
C ALA A 163 -5.62 10.29 -1.39
N GLY A 164 -5.80 9.02 -1.62
CA GLY A 164 -6.27 8.49 -2.90
C GLY A 164 -6.84 7.09 -2.73
N GLY A 165 -7.58 6.65 -3.72
CA GLY A 165 -8.16 5.31 -3.83
C GLY A 165 -7.91 4.70 -5.19
N GLY A 166 -8.01 3.37 -5.28
CA GLY A 166 -8.01 2.64 -6.54
C GLY A 166 -9.38 2.71 -7.19
N ILE A 167 -9.43 3.06 -8.47
CA ILE A 167 -10.66 3.11 -9.24
C ILE A 167 -10.74 1.88 -10.14
N LEU A 168 -11.83 1.15 -10.02
CA LEU A 168 -12.19 0.03 -10.89
C LEU A 168 -13.44 0.35 -11.70
N ALA A 169 -13.76 -0.51 -12.67
CA ALA A 169 -14.95 -0.34 -13.50
C ALA A 169 -16.27 -0.33 -12.68
N GLU A 170 -16.29 -1.07 -11.58
CA GLU A 170 -17.44 -1.19 -10.68
C GLU A 170 -17.43 -0.18 -9.53
N SER A 171 -16.41 0.71 -9.46
CA SER A 171 -16.29 1.70 -8.40
C SER A 171 -17.45 2.70 -8.44
N ASN A 172 -18.01 2.98 -7.25
CA ASN A 172 -18.98 4.05 -7.07
C ASN A 172 -18.24 5.33 -6.67
N MET A 173 -18.45 6.41 -7.40
CA MET A 173 -17.73 7.67 -7.22
C MET A 173 -17.92 8.26 -5.81
N GLU A 174 -19.11 8.20 -5.24
CA GLU A 174 -19.39 8.75 -3.92
C GLU A 174 -18.74 7.93 -2.80
N GLU A 175 -18.72 6.60 -2.96
CA GLU A 175 -18.07 5.70 -2.02
C GLU A 175 -16.54 5.89 -2.04
N GLU A 176 -15.94 5.97 -3.22
CA GLU A 176 -14.51 6.21 -3.37
C GLU A 176 -14.11 7.57 -2.80
N TRP A 177 -14.92 8.62 -3.05
CA TRP A 177 -14.68 9.93 -2.45
C TRP A 177 -14.72 9.88 -0.93
N ARG A 178 -15.76 9.26 -0.36
CA ARG A 178 -15.89 9.09 1.09
C ARG A 178 -14.72 8.31 1.69
N GLU A 179 -14.22 7.31 0.98
CA GLU A 179 -13.05 6.56 1.40
C GLU A 179 -11.80 7.44 1.48
N THR A 180 -11.59 8.34 0.51
CA THR A 180 -10.46 9.28 0.58
C THR A 180 -10.59 10.26 1.75
N GLU A 181 -11.79 10.75 2.05
CA GLU A 181 -12.03 11.59 3.22
C GLU A 181 -11.71 10.87 4.54
N LEU A 182 -12.10 9.60 4.65
CA LEU A 182 -11.77 8.78 5.83
C LEU A 182 -10.26 8.54 5.95
N LYS A 183 -9.57 8.34 4.84
CA LYS A 183 -8.11 8.20 4.82
C LYS A 183 -7.39 9.47 5.28
N MET A 184 -7.91 10.64 4.95
CA MET A 184 -7.35 11.92 5.41
C MET A 184 -7.51 12.11 6.93
N LYS A 185 -8.56 11.58 7.55
CA LYS A 185 -8.78 11.67 9.01
C LYS A 185 -7.60 11.12 9.80
N THR A 186 -6.94 10.07 9.32
CA THR A 186 -5.76 9.50 9.98
C THR A 186 -4.67 10.55 10.25
N MET A 187 -4.50 11.51 9.33
CA MET A 187 -3.52 12.59 9.51
C MET A 187 -4.12 13.78 10.26
N MET A 188 -5.41 14.04 10.09
CA MET A 188 -6.12 15.12 10.82
C MET A 188 -6.14 14.85 12.32
N ASP A 189 -6.27 13.59 12.73
CA ASP A 189 -6.28 13.20 14.15
C ASP A 189 -4.90 13.38 14.84
N CYS A 190 -3.85 13.70 14.07
CA CYS A 190 -2.50 13.99 14.56
C CYS A 190 -2.24 15.49 14.78
N ILE A 191 -3.17 16.37 14.41
CA ILE A 191 -3.05 17.82 14.52
C ILE A 191 -3.91 18.31 15.69
#